data_50022c711debf669228867f6e7c5ce7a
#
_entry.id   50022c711debf669228867f6e7c5ce7a
#
_cell.length_a   1.000
_cell.length_b   1.000
_cell.length_c   1.000
_cell.angle_alpha   90.00
_cell.angle_beta   90.00
_cell.angle_gamma   90.00
#
_symmetry.space_group_name_H-M   'P 1'
#
loop_
_entity.id
_entity.type
_entity.pdbx_description
1 polymer ?
#
loop_
_entity_poly.entity_id
_entity_poly.type
_entity_poly.pdbx_seq_one_letter_code
_entity_poly.pdbx_strand_id
1 'polypeptide(L)'
;MNPKHPLSTITVYRLVASFILAISIYSCANMSRPGGGPRDETPPVFIKSMPVPNALNVSKQKVEIEFDEIIQVDKPSEKVIVSPPQKDMPEIRTSGRKITVILKDSLLPNTTYTIDFSDAIIDNNERNPLYGFAYSFSTGPKIDSLQVSGILLNARDLEPITGMLVGLHSDLEDSAFQKLPLERIASSDELGHFTIRNVTPGKYRLFALKDMNRDYRFDNPSEDIAFLDSIVIPSADVKLHVDTIWKDSVTIDTIIEYNHTHFYPNDILLTAFNEGFQSQYLDKSERKDRRKIDLYFKAPADSLPKLKPLNFEQEDWAILERSFHNDTLQYWIKDSLIYNMDTLLFTAEYLRTDTLRQLSLYNDTLKFIMKKVKAPKKKEKKKDKDNDSIEVPEIQFMQMNAKISSSLDVYKPLRFSFAEPLQTFDAGKIHLEQKRDTLWIPVADSLYTFLQDSIAIRDYTLTYKWTPGESYRIVMDSTAFTNIYGLFTNTYKQEFKVKALEDYANLYLSISGVSDSAFVEILDSGDKPVRTAPVINGGAEFMYMNPGTYYARLFIDRNGNGKYDTGNYSEKRQPEEVSYYPQELELKANWDIEQDWDIYATPVDKQKPDKIKKNKPKEKKRNY
;
A
#
# COMPACT_ATOMS: atom_id res chain seq x y z
N MET A 1 -6.81 86.10 23.76
CA MET A 1 -5.74 86.16 22.77
C MET A 1 -4.48 85.62 23.40
N ASN A 2 -4.09 84.35 23.09
CA ASN A 2 -2.82 83.78 23.57
C ASN A 2 -1.80 83.86 22.43
N PRO A 3 -0.56 84.33 22.66
CA PRO A 3 0.42 84.40 21.61
C PRO A 3 1.06 83.04 21.38
N LYS A 4 1.08 82.60 20.10
CA LYS A 4 1.82 81.43 19.63
C LYS A 4 3.33 81.72 19.74
N HIS A 5 4.05 80.95 20.57
CA HIS A 5 5.52 80.98 20.58
C HIS A 5 6.04 80.25 19.33
N PRO A 6 6.95 80.86 18.53
CA PRO A 6 7.59 80.15 17.45
C PRO A 6 8.61 79.15 18.03
N LEU A 7 8.56 77.92 17.50
CA LEU A 7 9.56 76.90 17.81
C LEU A 7 10.97 77.40 17.53
N SER A 8 11.85 77.32 18.50
CA SER A 8 13.22 77.80 18.34
C SER A 8 13.95 77.04 17.23
N THR A 9 14.74 77.72 16.44
CA THR A 9 15.52 77.17 15.32
C THR A 9 16.32 75.91 15.73
N ILE A 10 16.76 75.84 16.98
CA ILE A 10 17.49 74.70 17.58
C ILE A 10 16.61 73.48 17.70
N THR A 11 15.29 73.62 17.98
CA THR A 11 14.33 72.53 18.09
C THR A 11 14.04 71.95 16.72
N VAL A 12 13.97 72.79 15.68
CA VAL A 12 13.78 72.31 14.28
C VAL A 12 15.01 71.54 13.79
N TYR A 13 16.23 72.00 14.08
CA TYR A 13 17.47 71.31 13.75
C TYR A 13 17.58 69.95 14.47
N ARG A 14 17.16 69.86 15.73
CA ARG A 14 17.12 68.59 16.46
C ARG A 14 16.10 67.59 15.88
N LEU A 15 14.91 68.06 15.48
CA LEU A 15 13.90 67.24 14.83
C LEU A 15 14.36 66.74 13.45
N VAL A 16 14.98 67.62 12.65
CA VAL A 16 15.55 67.26 11.36
C VAL A 16 16.71 66.28 11.50
N ALA A 17 17.61 66.50 12.46
CA ALA A 17 18.71 65.58 12.74
C ALA A 17 18.21 64.20 13.26
N SER A 18 17.15 64.12 14.10
CA SER A 18 16.53 62.88 14.55
C SER A 18 15.80 62.15 13.42
N PHE A 19 15.20 62.89 12.48
CA PHE A 19 14.54 62.33 11.34
C PHE A 19 15.54 61.74 10.32
N ILE A 20 16.66 62.40 10.09
CA ILE A 20 17.75 61.89 9.24
C ILE A 20 18.40 60.66 9.89
N LEU A 21 18.59 60.67 11.22
CA LEU A 21 19.12 59.52 11.96
C LEU A 21 18.14 58.31 11.91
N ALA A 22 16.83 58.57 11.99
CA ALA A 22 15.80 57.53 11.87
C ALA A 22 15.75 56.91 10.45
N ILE A 23 15.95 57.70 9.40
CA ILE A 23 16.02 57.22 8.02
C ILE A 23 17.28 56.40 7.78
N SER A 24 18.40 56.72 8.38
CA SER A 24 19.66 55.94 8.25
C SER A 24 19.60 54.57 8.97
N ILE A 25 18.72 54.40 9.96
CA ILE A 25 18.52 53.12 10.65
C ILE A 25 17.59 52.19 9.85
N TYR A 26 16.76 52.71 8.94
CA TYR A 26 15.90 51.91 8.06
C TYR A 26 16.56 51.42 6.77
N SER A 27 17.82 51.72 6.53
CA SER A 27 18.60 51.15 5.44
C SER A 27 19.01 49.71 5.82
N CYS A 28 18.06 48.78 5.81
CA CYS A 28 18.39 47.38 5.74
C CYS A 28 19.09 47.14 4.42
N ALA A 29 20.39 46.97 4.45
CA ALA A 29 21.12 46.39 3.35
C ALA A 29 20.58 44.97 3.17
N ASN A 30 19.73 44.77 2.18
CA ASN A 30 19.45 43.44 1.66
C ASN A 30 20.78 42.90 1.11
N MET A 31 21.46 42.07 1.90
CA MET A 31 22.51 41.24 1.35
C MET A 31 21.85 40.23 0.42
N SER A 32 21.56 40.66 -0.81
CA SER A 32 21.32 39.73 -1.88
C SER A 32 22.58 38.87 -1.99
N ARG A 33 22.47 37.61 -1.65
CA ARG A 33 23.48 36.63 -2.07
C ARG A 33 23.64 36.83 -3.58
N PRO A 34 24.88 36.91 -4.11
CA PRO A 34 25.05 36.97 -5.56
C PRO A 34 24.25 35.83 -6.14
N GLY A 35 23.30 36.14 -7.02
CA GLY A 35 22.58 35.13 -7.78
C GLY A 35 23.64 34.32 -8.49
N GLY A 36 23.76 33.04 -8.17
CA GLY A 36 24.66 32.13 -8.88
C GLY A 36 24.37 32.21 -10.38
N GLY A 37 25.32 31.82 -11.21
CA GLY A 37 25.11 31.63 -12.64
C GLY A 37 23.91 30.74 -12.93
N PRO A 38 23.52 30.57 -14.21
CA PRO A 38 22.46 29.64 -14.57
C PRO A 38 22.78 28.27 -13.95
N ARG A 39 21.74 27.63 -13.38
CA ARG A 39 21.87 26.31 -12.77
C ARG A 39 22.33 25.32 -13.86
N ASP A 40 23.37 24.53 -13.53
CA ASP A 40 23.79 23.46 -14.40
C ASP A 40 22.74 22.33 -14.38
N GLU A 41 22.27 21.92 -15.54
CA GLU A 41 21.32 20.82 -15.72
C GLU A 41 21.97 19.62 -16.43
N THR A 42 23.25 19.70 -16.72
CA THR A 42 23.97 18.64 -17.43
C THR A 42 24.44 17.57 -16.43
N PRO A 43 24.25 16.26 -16.77
CA PRO A 43 24.79 15.19 -15.95
C PRO A 43 26.31 15.05 -16.17
N PRO A 44 27.03 14.42 -15.22
CA PRO A 44 28.47 14.12 -15.38
C PRO A 44 28.75 13.31 -16.66
N VAL A 45 29.84 13.64 -17.36
CA VAL A 45 30.25 12.95 -18.56
C VAL A 45 31.47 12.05 -18.29
N PHE A 46 31.39 10.80 -18.73
CA PHE A 46 32.49 9.84 -18.65
C PHE A 46 33.71 10.30 -19.48
N ILE A 47 34.90 10.31 -18.90
CA ILE A 47 36.16 10.62 -19.60
C ILE A 47 36.97 9.37 -19.90
N LYS A 48 37.30 8.61 -18.87
CA LYS A 48 38.15 7.41 -19.02
C LYS A 48 38.01 6.46 -17.82
N SER A 49 38.45 5.24 -17.99
CA SER A 49 38.56 4.26 -16.91
C SER A 49 39.81 3.42 -16.98
N MET A 50 40.15 2.77 -15.88
CA MET A 50 41.22 1.78 -15.78
C MET A 50 40.68 0.54 -15.04
N PRO A 51 40.53 -0.64 -15.70
CA PRO A 51 40.74 -0.89 -17.13
C PRO A 51 39.85 -0.04 -18.04
N VAL A 52 40.19 0.01 -19.35
CA VAL A 52 39.29 0.69 -20.34
C VAL A 52 37.99 -0.08 -20.47
N PRO A 53 36.87 0.57 -20.88
CA PRO A 53 35.61 -0.14 -21.08
C PRO A 53 35.79 -1.31 -22.06
N ASN A 54 35.15 -2.43 -21.78
CA ASN A 54 35.21 -3.67 -22.55
C ASN A 54 36.63 -4.30 -22.65
N ALA A 55 37.51 -4.01 -21.67
CA ALA A 55 38.81 -4.63 -21.59
C ALA A 55 38.69 -6.15 -21.43
N LEU A 56 39.61 -6.88 -22.09
CA LEU A 56 39.69 -8.34 -22.05
C LEU A 56 40.82 -8.81 -21.14
N ASN A 57 40.75 -10.06 -20.69
CA ASN A 57 41.78 -10.71 -19.85
C ASN A 57 42.11 -9.89 -18.58
N VAL A 58 41.13 -9.25 -18.01
CA VAL A 58 41.30 -8.46 -16.78
C VAL A 58 41.45 -9.40 -15.59
N SER A 59 42.54 -9.23 -14.83
CA SER A 59 42.82 -10.01 -13.61
C SER A 59 42.68 -9.21 -12.31
N LYS A 60 42.56 -7.89 -12.41
CA LYS A 60 42.48 -7.00 -11.24
C LYS A 60 41.04 -6.77 -10.85
N GLN A 61 40.75 -6.86 -9.54
CA GLN A 61 39.46 -6.61 -8.93
C GLN A 61 39.12 -5.11 -8.78
N LYS A 62 40.08 -4.22 -9.10
CA LYS A 62 39.92 -2.77 -8.96
C LYS A 62 39.61 -2.13 -10.29
N VAL A 63 38.53 -1.30 -10.31
CA VAL A 63 38.13 -0.47 -11.44
C VAL A 63 38.12 0.99 -10.99
N GLU A 64 38.72 1.87 -11.79
CA GLU A 64 38.70 3.33 -11.59
C GLU A 64 38.01 3.98 -12.78
N ILE A 65 37.07 4.89 -12.52
CA ILE A 65 36.28 5.59 -13.54
C ILE A 65 36.37 7.08 -13.27
N GLU A 66 36.71 7.89 -14.29
CA GLU A 66 36.90 9.33 -14.19
C GLU A 66 35.88 10.10 -15.04
N PHE A 67 35.33 11.16 -14.44
CA PHE A 67 34.34 12.05 -15.04
C PHE A 67 34.91 13.46 -15.22
N ASP A 68 34.19 14.30 -15.97
CA ASP A 68 34.57 15.69 -16.28
C ASP A 68 34.40 16.65 -15.10
N GLU A 69 33.57 16.28 -14.12
CA GLU A 69 33.25 17.06 -12.94
C GLU A 69 33.35 16.27 -11.62
N ILE A 70 33.15 16.96 -10.48
CA ILE A 70 33.12 16.33 -9.17
C ILE A 70 31.81 15.59 -8.99
N ILE A 71 31.88 14.30 -8.67
CA ILE A 71 30.74 13.38 -8.60
C ILE A 71 30.55 12.79 -7.20
N GLN A 72 29.35 12.32 -6.96
CA GLN A 72 29.00 11.46 -5.83
C GLN A 72 28.31 10.20 -6.34
N VAL A 73 28.33 9.13 -5.56
CA VAL A 73 27.52 7.93 -5.80
C VAL A 73 26.44 7.87 -4.73
N ASP A 74 25.21 8.12 -5.14
CA ASP A 74 24.03 8.11 -4.26
C ASP A 74 23.65 6.67 -3.95
N LYS A 75 23.55 6.33 -2.65
CA LYS A 75 23.15 5.02 -2.14
C LYS A 75 23.79 3.84 -2.87
N PRO A 76 25.13 3.74 -2.91
CA PRO A 76 25.83 2.75 -3.71
C PRO A 76 25.42 1.30 -3.39
N SER A 77 25.08 1.00 -2.14
CA SER A 77 24.66 -0.33 -1.73
C SER A 77 23.28 -0.76 -2.23
N GLU A 78 22.45 0.19 -2.65
CA GLU A 78 21.08 -0.05 -3.14
C GLU A 78 21.02 0.01 -4.67
N LYS A 79 21.76 0.94 -5.28
CA LYS A 79 21.64 1.29 -6.70
C LYS A 79 22.71 0.70 -7.59
N VAL A 80 23.90 0.37 -7.06
CA VAL A 80 24.98 -0.17 -7.89
C VAL A 80 24.92 -1.68 -7.89
N ILE A 81 24.71 -2.25 -9.06
CA ILE A 81 24.59 -3.70 -9.25
C ILE A 81 25.82 -4.22 -9.99
N VAL A 82 26.41 -5.29 -9.45
CA VAL A 82 27.50 -6.03 -10.11
C VAL A 82 26.96 -7.36 -10.62
N SER A 83 27.14 -7.63 -11.89
CA SER A 83 26.72 -8.87 -12.56
C SER A 83 27.94 -9.57 -13.21
N PRO A 84 28.20 -10.84 -12.89
CA PRO A 84 27.53 -11.73 -11.95
C PRO A 84 27.51 -11.19 -10.51
N PRO A 85 26.47 -11.59 -9.70
CA PRO A 85 26.34 -11.11 -8.34
C PRO A 85 27.56 -11.48 -7.48
N GLN A 86 27.88 -10.64 -6.51
CA GLN A 86 29.00 -10.82 -5.60
C GLN A 86 28.47 -11.26 -4.23
N LYS A 87 29.12 -12.24 -3.62
CA LYS A 87 28.80 -12.67 -2.25
C LYS A 87 29.09 -11.55 -1.25
N ASP A 88 30.28 -10.94 -1.39
CA ASP A 88 30.69 -9.81 -0.57
C ASP A 88 30.46 -8.50 -1.35
N MET A 89 29.82 -7.53 -0.71
CA MET A 89 29.52 -6.24 -1.35
C MET A 89 30.79 -5.57 -1.87
N PRO A 90 30.76 -5.06 -3.12
CA PRO A 90 31.85 -4.27 -3.65
C PRO A 90 32.05 -3.01 -2.82
N GLU A 91 33.31 -2.60 -2.67
CA GLU A 91 33.64 -1.34 -2.04
C GLU A 91 33.65 -0.23 -3.09
N ILE A 92 32.79 0.77 -2.91
CA ILE A 92 32.67 1.91 -3.82
C ILE A 92 33.10 3.16 -3.09
N ARG A 93 34.15 3.83 -3.62
CA ARG A 93 34.70 5.07 -3.08
C ARG A 93 34.67 6.16 -4.14
N THR A 94 34.31 7.38 -3.74
CA THR A 94 34.40 8.57 -4.57
C THR A 94 35.52 9.49 -4.08
N SER A 95 36.27 10.06 -4.99
CA SER A 95 37.32 11.05 -4.69
C SER A 95 37.40 12.08 -5.82
N GLY A 96 36.84 13.24 -5.60
CA GLY A 96 36.74 14.29 -6.61
C GLY A 96 35.97 13.84 -7.83
N ARG A 97 36.64 13.69 -8.96
CA ARG A 97 36.09 13.27 -10.26
C ARG A 97 36.13 11.77 -10.50
N LYS A 98 36.54 10.98 -9.49
CA LYS A 98 36.82 9.54 -9.68
C LYS A 98 35.92 8.68 -8.80
N ILE A 99 35.45 7.58 -9.38
CA ILE A 99 34.86 6.45 -8.68
C ILE A 99 35.89 5.33 -8.68
N THR A 100 36.13 4.72 -7.53
CA THR A 100 36.88 3.47 -7.40
C THR A 100 35.97 2.37 -6.94
N VAL A 101 35.85 1.30 -7.72
CA VAL A 101 35.11 0.08 -7.36
C VAL A 101 36.11 -1.04 -7.10
N ILE A 102 35.99 -1.69 -5.94
CA ILE A 102 36.83 -2.84 -5.59
C ILE A 102 35.90 -4.04 -5.37
N LEU A 103 35.95 -5.02 -6.27
CA LEU A 103 35.26 -6.29 -6.12
C LEU A 103 35.98 -7.11 -5.03
N LYS A 104 35.20 -7.67 -4.10
CA LYS A 104 35.77 -8.41 -2.95
C LYS A 104 35.98 -9.89 -3.29
N ASP A 105 35.07 -10.46 -4.07
CA ASP A 105 35.16 -11.86 -4.49
C ASP A 105 36.23 -12.07 -5.57
N SER A 106 36.78 -13.26 -5.60
CA SER A 106 37.66 -13.65 -6.69
C SER A 106 36.92 -13.64 -8.02
N LEU A 107 37.55 -13.08 -9.04
CA LEU A 107 36.95 -13.00 -10.37
C LEU A 107 36.81 -14.41 -10.98
N LEU A 108 35.62 -14.71 -11.48
CA LEU A 108 35.34 -15.94 -12.21
C LEU A 108 36.11 -15.95 -13.54
N PRO A 109 36.67 -17.09 -13.98
CA PRO A 109 37.38 -17.17 -15.25
C PRO A 109 36.41 -17.06 -16.45
N ASN A 110 36.90 -16.52 -17.56
CA ASN A 110 36.16 -16.38 -18.83
C ASN A 110 34.77 -15.75 -18.67
N THR A 111 34.67 -14.76 -17.81
CA THR A 111 33.38 -14.16 -17.42
C THR A 111 33.36 -12.67 -17.71
N THR A 112 32.30 -12.19 -18.33
CA THR A 112 32.05 -10.78 -18.51
C THR A 112 31.39 -10.21 -17.25
N TYR A 113 32.00 -9.18 -16.66
CA TYR A 113 31.49 -8.43 -15.52
C TYR A 113 30.86 -7.14 -15.99
N THR A 114 29.74 -6.81 -15.41
CA THR A 114 29.02 -5.52 -15.59
C THR A 114 28.85 -4.85 -14.24
N ILE A 115 29.24 -3.59 -14.13
CA ILE A 115 28.95 -2.73 -12.98
C ILE A 115 27.94 -1.71 -13.49
N ASP A 116 26.69 -1.87 -13.11
CA ASP A 116 25.60 -0.97 -13.47
C ASP A 116 25.36 0.03 -12.34
N PHE A 117 25.48 1.30 -12.66
CA PHE A 117 25.27 2.38 -11.69
C PHE A 117 23.85 2.95 -11.74
N SER A 118 23.03 2.54 -12.73
CA SER A 118 21.67 3.03 -12.90
C SER A 118 21.60 4.58 -12.91
N ASP A 119 21.08 5.21 -11.87
CA ASP A 119 21.01 6.65 -11.62
C ASP A 119 21.87 7.09 -10.41
N ALA A 120 22.76 6.22 -9.93
CA ALA A 120 23.55 6.46 -8.72
C ALA A 120 24.62 7.53 -8.88
N ILE A 121 25.16 7.73 -10.10
CA ILE A 121 26.19 8.73 -10.36
C ILE A 121 25.53 10.10 -10.51
N ILE A 122 25.85 11.01 -9.62
CA ILE A 122 25.29 12.38 -9.61
C ILE A 122 26.42 13.39 -9.51
N ASP A 123 26.24 14.59 -10.09
CA ASP A 123 27.14 15.70 -9.80
C ASP A 123 27.06 16.13 -8.33
N ASN A 124 28.11 16.77 -7.85
CA ASN A 124 28.23 17.15 -6.44
C ASN A 124 27.36 18.36 -6.07
N ASN A 125 27.07 19.26 -6.99
CA ASN A 125 26.46 20.56 -6.71
C ASN A 125 24.95 20.52 -6.89
N GLU A 126 24.47 20.21 -8.08
CA GLU A 126 23.06 20.24 -8.49
C GLU A 126 22.38 18.87 -8.32
N ARG A 127 23.17 17.79 -8.17
CA ARG A 127 22.72 16.40 -8.07
C ARG A 127 22.02 15.89 -9.34
N ASN A 128 22.48 16.33 -10.51
CA ASN A 128 21.98 15.82 -11.79
C ASN A 128 22.46 14.38 -11.98
N PRO A 129 21.55 13.38 -12.14
CA PRO A 129 21.95 11.98 -12.29
C PRO A 129 22.39 11.67 -13.71
N LEU A 130 23.45 10.87 -13.84
CA LEU A 130 23.83 10.21 -15.07
C LEU A 130 23.05 8.88 -15.18
N TYR A 131 22.05 8.84 -16.05
CA TYR A 131 21.18 7.67 -16.20
C TYR A 131 21.81 6.57 -17.07
N GLY A 132 21.61 5.31 -16.65
CA GLY A 132 21.92 4.12 -17.45
C GLY A 132 23.40 3.86 -17.69
N PHE A 133 24.29 4.47 -16.90
CA PHE A 133 25.73 4.24 -17.03
C PHE A 133 26.10 2.86 -16.49
N ALA A 134 26.62 2.01 -17.38
CA ALA A 134 27.13 0.70 -17.05
C ALA A 134 28.56 0.53 -17.58
N TYR A 135 29.43 -0.02 -16.76
CA TYR A 135 30.81 -0.31 -17.10
C TYR A 135 31.01 -1.82 -17.17
N SER A 136 31.70 -2.31 -18.24
CA SER A 136 31.88 -3.74 -18.45
C SER A 136 33.35 -4.07 -18.76
N PHE A 137 33.79 -5.28 -18.34
CA PHE A 137 35.07 -5.87 -18.68
C PHE A 137 34.95 -7.41 -18.68
N SER A 138 35.90 -8.11 -19.26
CA SER A 138 35.96 -9.58 -19.27
C SER A 138 37.25 -10.09 -18.68
N THR A 139 37.17 -11.16 -17.89
CA THR A 139 38.34 -11.92 -17.42
C THR A 139 38.87 -12.90 -18.47
N GLY A 140 38.10 -13.11 -19.55
CA GLY A 140 38.45 -13.97 -20.69
C GLY A 140 38.79 -13.19 -21.96
N PRO A 141 39.04 -13.91 -23.05
CA PRO A 141 39.39 -13.34 -24.35
C PRO A 141 38.22 -12.81 -25.16
N LYS A 142 37.00 -12.90 -24.62
CA LYS A 142 35.75 -12.43 -25.25
C LYS A 142 34.91 -11.64 -24.26
N ILE A 143 34.11 -10.73 -24.80
CA ILE A 143 33.08 -10.04 -24.04
C ILE A 143 31.71 -10.47 -24.56
N ASP A 144 30.81 -10.75 -23.64
CA ASP A 144 29.43 -11.03 -23.99
C ASP A 144 28.70 -9.71 -24.26
N SER A 145 27.79 -9.70 -25.24
CA SER A 145 27.16 -8.46 -25.70
C SER A 145 25.63 -8.50 -25.79
N LEU A 146 25.02 -9.69 -25.61
CA LEU A 146 23.57 -9.80 -25.68
C LEU A 146 22.87 -9.14 -24.47
N GLN A 147 21.61 -8.78 -24.66
CA GLN A 147 20.81 -8.12 -23.62
C GLN A 147 19.42 -8.73 -23.58
N VAL A 148 18.82 -8.66 -22.40
CA VAL A 148 17.41 -9.01 -22.15
C VAL A 148 16.79 -7.86 -21.39
N SER A 149 15.68 -7.35 -21.88
CA SER A 149 15.00 -6.21 -21.23
C SER A 149 13.49 -6.37 -21.20
N GLY A 150 12.87 -5.58 -20.35
CA GLY A 150 11.43 -5.59 -20.14
C GLY A 150 10.99 -4.63 -19.05
N ILE A 151 9.81 -4.86 -18.55
CA ILE A 151 9.19 -4.08 -17.47
C ILE A 151 8.71 -4.99 -16.35
N LEU A 152 8.87 -4.53 -15.11
CA LEU A 152 8.45 -5.20 -13.89
C LEU A 152 7.38 -4.39 -13.18
N LEU A 153 6.18 -4.95 -13.06
CA LEU A 153 5.03 -4.35 -12.41
C LEU A 153 4.59 -5.20 -11.22
N ASN A 154 3.91 -4.58 -10.26
CA ASN A 154 3.21 -5.33 -9.23
C ASN A 154 1.97 -6.01 -9.83
N ALA A 155 1.78 -7.29 -9.56
CA ALA A 155 0.71 -8.09 -10.16
C ALA A 155 -0.70 -7.60 -9.80
N ARG A 156 -0.90 -7.09 -8.57
CA ARG A 156 -2.23 -6.71 -8.08
C ARG A 156 -2.68 -5.31 -8.52
N ASP A 157 -1.75 -4.36 -8.63
CA ASP A 157 -2.11 -2.95 -8.87
C ASP A 157 -1.35 -2.29 -10.02
N LEU A 158 -0.57 -3.07 -10.78
CA LEU A 158 0.23 -2.64 -11.93
C LEU A 158 1.14 -1.42 -11.65
N GLU A 159 1.52 -1.22 -10.38
CA GLU A 159 2.53 -0.21 -10.04
C GLU A 159 3.91 -0.65 -10.52
N PRO A 160 4.69 0.25 -11.11
CA PRO A 160 6.09 -0.02 -11.40
C PRO A 160 6.87 -0.34 -10.11
N ILE A 161 7.69 -1.36 -10.14
CA ILE A 161 8.52 -1.74 -8.99
C ILE A 161 9.94 -1.27 -9.22
N THR A 162 10.43 -0.42 -8.33
CA THR A 162 11.78 0.15 -8.35
C THR A 162 12.74 -0.67 -7.49
N GLY A 163 13.95 -0.89 -7.98
CA GLY A 163 15.04 -1.46 -7.19
C GLY A 163 14.92 -2.95 -6.90
N MET A 164 14.04 -3.67 -7.58
CA MET A 164 13.93 -5.12 -7.48
C MET A 164 14.91 -5.78 -8.44
N LEU A 165 15.60 -6.82 -7.99
CA LEU A 165 16.53 -7.57 -8.82
C LEU A 165 15.76 -8.37 -9.87
N VAL A 166 16.23 -8.31 -11.11
CA VAL A 166 15.78 -9.18 -12.20
C VAL A 166 16.98 -9.95 -12.70
N GLY A 167 16.85 -11.27 -12.82
CA GLY A 167 18.01 -12.09 -13.14
C GLY A 167 17.70 -13.33 -13.96
N LEU A 168 18.74 -13.80 -14.63
CA LEU A 168 18.74 -14.98 -15.47
C LEU A 168 19.43 -16.16 -14.76
N HIS A 169 18.94 -17.36 -15.06
CA HIS A 169 19.51 -18.62 -14.60
C HIS A 169 19.63 -19.58 -15.79
N SER A 170 20.84 -20.15 -16.01
CA SER A 170 21.10 -21.10 -17.11
C SER A 170 20.65 -22.52 -16.76
N ASP A 171 20.58 -22.86 -15.47
CA ASP A 171 19.94 -24.10 -15.02
C ASP A 171 18.41 -23.96 -15.16
N LEU A 172 17.84 -24.83 -15.99
CA LEU A 172 16.40 -24.81 -16.33
C LEU A 172 15.53 -25.58 -15.36
N GLU A 173 16.13 -26.22 -14.36
CA GLU A 173 15.40 -26.94 -13.32
C GLU A 173 14.55 -26.00 -12.47
N ASP A 174 13.33 -26.41 -12.12
CA ASP A 174 12.40 -25.58 -11.33
C ASP A 174 12.96 -25.24 -9.95
N SER A 175 13.78 -26.10 -9.38
CA SER A 175 14.38 -25.89 -8.06
C SER A 175 15.59 -24.96 -8.08
N ALA A 176 16.10 -24.57 -9.25
CA ALA A 176 17.30 -23.74 -9.39
C ALA A 176 17.12 -22.39 -8.69
N PHE A 177 15.99 -21.71 -8.89
CA PHE A 177 15.70 -20.41 -8.28
C PHE A 177 15.73 -20.41 -6.75
N GLN A 178 15.41 -21.55 -6.12
CA GLN A 178 15.43 -21.70 -4.67
C GLN A 178 16.78 -22.17 -4.12
N LYS A 179 17.60 -22.87 -4.93
CA LYS A 179 18.83 -23.51 -4.47
C LYS A 179 20.10 -22.79 -4.88
N LEU A 180 20.05 -22.12 -6.02
CA LEU A 180 21.23 -21.53 -6.66
C LEU A 180 21.03 -20.00 -6.80
N PRO A 181 22.08 -19.19 -6.68
CA PRO A 181 21.99 -17.76 -6.90
C PRO A 181 21.76 -17.45 -8.39
N LEU A 182 21.08 -16.36 -8.69
CA LEU A 182 20.95 -15.82 -10.05
C LEU A 182 22.34 -15.56 -10.65
N GLU A 183 22.51 -15.84 -11.95
CA GLU A 183 23.82 -15.76 -12.61
C GLU A 183 24.10 -14.40 -13.24
N ARG A 184 23.08 -13.77 -13.81
CA ARG A 184 23.13 -12.45 -14.42
C ARG A 184 21.98 -11.62 -13.86
N ILE A 185 22.29 -10.44 -13.35
CA ILE A 185 21.31 -9.61 -12.66
C ILE A 185 21.34 -8.17 -13.17
N ALA A 186 20.19 -7.52 -13.07
CA ALA A 186 20.00 -6.08 -13.19
C ALA A 186 18.98 -5.63 -12.13
N SER A 187 18.85 -4.32 -11.92
CA SER A 187 17.82 -3.74 -11.08
C SER A 187 16.77 -3.04 -11.93
N SER A 188 15.51 -3.06 -11.50
CA SER A 188 14.45 -2.25 -12.11
C SER A 188 14.59 -0.78 -11.74
N ASP A 189 14.31 0.13 -12.68
CA ASP A 189 14.32 1.58 -12.50
C ASP A 189 13.01 2.12 -11.88
N GLU A 190 12.88 3.45 -11.78
CA GLU A 190 11.69 4.12 -11.23
C GLU A 190 10.40 3.86 -12.04
N LEU A 191 10.52 3.46 -13.29
CA LEU A 191 9.42 3.10 -14.19
C LEU A 191 9.21 1.58 -14.29
N GLY A 192 9.99 0.80 -13.54
CA GLY A 192 9.95 -0.65 -13.58
C GLY A 192 10.75 -1.27 -14.73
N HIS A 193 11.42 -0.48 -15.58
CA HIS A 193 12.23 -1.05 -16.66
C HIS A 193 13.49 -1.71 -16.11
N PHE A 194 13.85 -2.82 -16.74
CA PHE A 194 15.10 -3.50 -16.45
C PHE A 194 15.83 -3.87 -17.74
N THR A 195 17.16 -3.92 -17.67
CA THR A 195 18.02 -4.39 -18.78
C THR A 195 19.16 -5.21 -18.23
N ILE A 196 19.12 -6.51 -18.44
CA ILE A 196 20.23 -7.43 -18.11
C ILE A 196 21.20 -7.40 -19.27
N ARG A 197 22.40 -6.88 -19.02
CA ARG A 197 23.43 -6.64 -20.02
C ARG A 197 24.48 -7.77 -20.04
N ASN A 198 25.23 -7.85 -21.14
CA ASN A 198 26.37 -8.73 -21.27
C ASN A 198 26.01 -10.21 -21.02
N VAL A 199 24.91 -10.65 -21.62
CA VAL A 199 24.43 -12.03 -21.53
C VAL A 199 25.13 -12.89 -22.58
N THR A 200 25.57 -14.08 -22.17
CA THR A 200 26.13 -15.09 -23.07
C THR A 200 25.02 -15.74 -23.90
N PRO A 201 25.24 -16.13 -25.17
CA PRO A 201 24.25 -16.91 -25.91
C PRO A 201 23.90 -18.21 -25.18
N GLY A 202 22.59 -18.46 -24.99
CA GLY A 202 22.11 -19.64 -24.24
C GLY A 202 20.63 -19.65 -24.06
N LYS A 203 20.14 -20.59 -23.24
CA LYS A 203 18.78 -20.69 -22.81
C LYS A 203 18.71 -20.36 -21.32
N TYR A 204 17.75 -19.53 -20.93
CA TYR A 204 17.67 -19.03 -19.57
C TYR A 204 16.23 -19.07 -19.06
N ARG A 205 16.08 -19.23 -17.75
CA ARG A 205 14.88 -18.83 -17.01
C ARG A 205 15.07 -17.43 -16.49
N LEU A 206 14.00 -16.65 -16.50
CA LEU A 206 14.00 -15.26 -16.01
C LEU A 206 13.14 -15.15 -14.75
N PHE A 207 13.73 -14.50 -13.75
CA PHE A 207 13.11 -14.27 -12.45
C PHE A 207 13.27 -12.82 -12.02
N ALA A 208 12.36 -12.35 -11.16
CA ALA A 208 12.60 -11.17 -10.35
C ALA A 208 12.52 -11.56 -8.88
N LEU A 209 13.31 -10.89 -8.04
CA LEU A 209 13.47 -11.20 -6.62
C LEU A 209 13.70 -9.92 -5.82
N LYS A 210 12.85 -9.70 -4.80
CA LYS A 210 13.11 -8.71 -3.76
C LYS A 210 13.92 -9.38 -2.65
N ASP A 211 15.19 -9.56 -2.93
CA ASP A 211 16.14 -10.26 -2.09
C ASP A 211 16.38 -9.48 -0.78
N MET A 212 15.95 -10.04 0.35
CA MET A 212 16.05 -9.42 1.67
C MET A 212 17.38 -9.75 2.38
N ASN A 213 18.00 -10.88 2.08
CA ASN A 213 19.21 -11.40 2.72
C ASN A 213 20.47 -11.32 1.84
N ARG A 214 20.31 -10.97 0.56
CA ARG A 214 21.38 -10.83 -0.45
C ARG A 214 22.09 -12.14 -0.78
N ASP A 215 21.36 -13.22 -0.84
CA ASP A 215 21.88 -14.51 -1.30
C ASP A 215 21.52 -14.83 -2.76
N TYR A 216 20.75 -13.92 -3.41
CA TYR A 216 20.38 -13.94 -4.83
C TYR A 216 19.53 -15.16 -5.23
N ARG A 217 18.78 -15.74 -4.30
CA ARG A 217 17.89 -16.87 -4.52
C ARG A 217 16.59 -16.70 -3.71
N PHE A 218 15.53 -17.34 -4.16
CA PHE A 218 14.26 -17.35 -3.47
C PHE A 218 14.26 -18.41 -2.37
N ASP A 219 14.64 -18.04 -1.17
CA ASP A 219 14.66 -18.95 -0.01
C ASP A 219 13.68 -18.54 1.10
N ASN A 220 13.06 -17.35 0.98
CA ASN A 220 12.12 -16.83 1.95
C ASN A 220 10.78 -16.50 1.29
N PRO A 221 9.66 -17.18 1.65
CA PRO A 221 8.34 -16.93 1.05
C PRO A 221 7.73 -15.55 1.38
N SER A 222 8.40 -14.74 2.22
CA SER A 222 8.02 -13.34 2.44
C SER A 222 8.62 -12.39 1.40
N GLU A 223 9.50 -12.87 0.54
CA GLU A 223 10.07 -12.09 -0.56
C GLU A 223 9.08 -11.96 -1.71
N ASP A 224 9.06 -10.79 -2.33
CA ASP A 224 8.30 -10.61 -3.56
C ASP A 224 9.10 -11.23 -4.72
N ILE A 225 8.42 -11.96 -5.58
CA ILE A 225 9.01 -12.64 -6.74
C ILE A 225 8.20 -12.40 -8.00
N ALA A 226 8.86 -12.58 -9.14
CA ALA A 226 8.19 -12.82 -10.43
C ALA A 226 8.95 -13.89 -11.19
N PHE A 227 8.27 -14.63 -12.04
CA PHE A 227 8.90 -15.61 -12.92
C PHE A 227 8.19 -15.65 -14.28
N LEU A 228 8.97 -15.97 -15.31
CA LEU A 228 8.46 -16.17 -16.65
C LEU A 228 8.32 -17.67 -16.90
N ASP A 229 7.18 -18.11 -17.41
CA ASP A 229 6.94 -19.54 -17.71
C ASP A 229 7.75 -20.00 -18.93
N SER A 230 8.01 -19.10 -19.88
CA SER A 230 8.74 -19.39 -21.10
C SER A 230 10.27 -19.25 -20.90
N ILE A 231 11.02 -20.03 -21.70
CA ILE A 231 12.48 -19.94 -21.74
C ILE A 231 12.88 -18.72 -22.56
N VAL A 232 13.82 -17.94 -22.01
CA VAL A 232 14.41 -16.77 -22.66
C VAL A 232 15.64 -17.21 -23.46
N ILE A 233 15.69 -16.83 -24.75
CA ILE A 233 16.83 -17.07 -25.64
C ILE A 233 17.29 -15.70 -26.15
N PRO A 234 18.35 -15.11 -25.55
CA PRO A 234 18.85 -13.81 -25.97
C PRO A 234 19.40 -13.86 -27.39
N SER A 235 19.05 -12.85 -28.18
CA SER A 235 19.54 -12.67 -29.56
C SER A 235 19.69 -11.21 -29.91
N ALA A 236 20.36 -10.93 -31.02
CA ALA A 236 20.52 -9.59 -31.54
C ALA A 236 20.35 -9.58 -33.06
N ASP A 237 19.78 -8.50 -33.57
CA ASP A 237 19.63 -8.24 -35.00
C ASP A 237 20.05 -6.80 -35.31
N VAL A 238 20.57 -6.58 -36.50
CA VAL A 238 20.97 -5.24 -36.96
C VAL A 238 19.88 -4.69 -37.86
N LYS A 239 19.29 -3.59 -37.43
CA LYS A 239 18.24 -2.88 -38.18
C LYS A 239 18.71 -1.50 -38.57
N LEU A 240 18.23 -1.04 -39.75
CA LEU A 240 18.39 0.34 -40.18
C LEU A 240 17.48 1.21 -39.30
N HIS A 241 18.07 2.20 -38.63
CA HIS A 241 17.35 3.22 -37.91
C HIS A 241 17.37 4.52 -38.68
N VAL A 242 16.25 5.22 -38.73
CA VAL A 242 16.08 6.46 -39.47
C VAL A 242 15.66 7.56 -38.49
N ASP A 243 16.57 8.46 -38.18
CA ASP A 243 16.27 9.66 -37.40
C ASP A 243 15.91 10.83 -38.33
N THR A 244 14.77 11.45 -38.07
CA THR A 244 14.34 12.64 -38.78
C THR A 244 14.55 13.85 -37.87
N ILE A 245 15.49 14.72 -38.29
CA ILE A 245 15.72 16.01 -37.62
C ILE A 245 14.81 17.05 -38.28
N TRP A 246 13.97 17.67 -37.46
CA TRP A 246 13.02 18.69 -37.91
C TRP A 246 13.61 20.09 -37.74
N LYS A 247 13.55 20.92 -38.76
CA LYS A 247 13.94 22.33 -38.72
C LYS A 247 12.87 23.17 -38.01
N ASP A 248 11.62 22.82 -38.21
CA ASP A 248 10.42 23.37 -37.58
C ASP A 248 9.34 22.27 -37.50
N SER A 249 8.13 22.60 -37.02
CA SER A 249 7.06 21.63 -36.81
C SER A 249 6.55 20.90 -38.07
N VAL A 250 6.96 21.31 -39.27
CA VAL A 250 6.48 20.76 -40.55
C VAL A 250 7.59 20.50 -41.59
N THR A 251 8.80 21.04 -41.39
CA THR A 251 9.91 20.95 -42.34
C THR A 251 11.01 20.04 -41.83
N ILE A 252 11.35 19.00 -42.56
CA ILE A 252 12.48 18.12 -42.25
C ILE A 252 13.79 18.85 -42.61
N ASP A 253 14.72 18.90 -41.64
CA ASP A 253 16.07 19.43 -41.86
C ASP A 253 16.98 18.36 -42.46
N THR A 254 17.09 17.22 -41.77
CA THR A 254 17.98 16.13 -42.15
C THR A 254 17.38 14.77 -41.78
N ILE A 255 17.63 13.76 -42.62
CA ILE A 255 17.36 12.36 -42.33
C ILE A 255 18.71 11.66 -42.13
N ILE A 256 18.94 11.05 -40.99
CA ILE A 256 20.14 10.29 -40.66
C ILE A 256 19.78 8.82 -40.62
N GLU A 257 20.42 8.02 -41.47
CA GLU A 257 20.27 6.56 -41.48
C GLU A 257 21.52 5.92 -40.89
N TYR A 258 21.34 5.05 -39.89
CA TYR A 258 22.43 4.29 -39.31
C TYR A 258 22.00 2.91 -38.87
N ASN A 259 22.94 1.97 -38.87
CA ASN A 259 22.68 0.63 -38.37
C ASN A 259 22.66 0.64 -36.84
N HIS A 260 21.55 0.16 -36.29
CA HIS A 260 21.38 0.00 -34.84
C HIS A 260 21.16 -1.47 -34.50
N THR A 261 21.83 -1.94 -33.43
CA THR A 261 21.67 -3.31 -32.95
C THR A 261 20.47 -3.39 -32.03
N HIS A 262 19.48 -4.15 -32.41
CA HIS A 262 18.33 -4.51 -31.57
C HIS A 262 18.60 -5.81 -30.83
N PHE A 263 18.35 -5.80 -29.52
CA PHE A 263 18.45 -6.99 -28.70
C PHE A 263 17.06 -7.56 -28.41
N TYR A 264 16.96 -8.86 -28.31
CA TYR A 264 15.74 -9.59 -28.04
C TYR A 264 15.94 -10.64 -26.94
N PRO A 265 14.89 -10.92 -26.14
CA PRO A 265 13.64 -10.16 -26.04
C PRO A 265 13.85 -8.79 -25.35
N ASN A 266 13.03 -7.81 -25.72
CA ASN A 266 13.11 -6.43 -25.20
C ASN A 266 11.75 -5.89 -24.68
N ASP A 267 10.74 -6.74 -24.67
CA ASP A 267 9.35 -6.43 -24.34
C ASP A 267 8.77 -7.36 -23.27
N ILE A 268 9.63 -7.94 -22.43
CA ILE A 268 9.18 -8.87 -21.39
C ILE A 268 8.38 -8.11 -20.33
N LEU A 269 7.17 -8.58 -20.04
CA LEU A 269 6.39 -8.17 -18.89
C LEU A 269 6.57 -9.19 -17.77
N LEU A 270 7.05 -8.73 -16.62
CA LEU A 270 7.04 -9.49 -15.37
C LEU A 270 6.07 -8.86 -14.39
N THR A 271 5.25 -9.68 -13.76
CA THR A 271 4.32 -9.28 -12.70
C THR A 271 4.75 -9.86 -11.37
N ALA A 272 5.27 -9.02 -10.49
CA ALA A 272 5.76 -9.45 -9.19
C ALA A 272 4.63 -9.56 -8.17
N PHE A 273 4.74 -10.58 -7.35
CA PHE A 273 3.77 -10.90 -6.30
C PHE A 273 4.48 -11.44 -5.06
N ASN A 274 3.78 -11.38 -3.93
CA ASN A 274 4.14 -12.10 -2.71
C ASN A 274 3.24 -13.33 -2.60
N GLU A 275 3.79 -14.47 -2.21
CA GLU A 275 3.00 -15.70 -2.05
C GLU A 275 1.99 -15.62 -0.89
N GLY A 276 2.02 -14.51 -0.14
CA GLY A 276 1.11 -14.29 0.97
C GLY A 276 1.40 -15.16 2.20
N PHE A 277 2.58 -15.78 2.26
CA PHE A 277 2.97 -16.58 3.41
C PHE A 277 3.00 -15.74 4.68
N GLN A 278 2.26 -16.16 5.67
CA GLN A 278 2.25 -15.56 6.99
C GLN A 278 2.54 -16.63 8.04
N SER A 279 3.57 -16.41 8.83
CA SER A 279 3.86 -17.28 9.97
C SER A 279 2.73 -17.17 10.99
N GLN A 280 2.10 -18.29 11.30
CA GLN A 280 1.05 -18.37 12.30
C GLN A 280 1.65 -18.55 13.71
N TYR A 281 1.33 -17.64 14.60
CA TYR A 281 1.67 -17.71 16.02
C TYR A 281 0.79 -16.77 16.83
N LEU A 282 0.72 -17.00 18.13
CA LEU A 282 0.08 -16.07 19.05
C LEU A 282 1.00 -14.86 19.26
N ASP A 283 0.65 -13.73 18.64
CA ASP A 283 1.42 -12.48 18.71
C ASP A 283 1.25 -11.80 20.06
N LYS A 284 0.01 -11.79 20.56
CA LYS A 284 -0.33 -11.13 21.81
C LYS A 284 -1.50 -11.78 22.51
N SER A 285 -1.41 -11.84 23.84
CA SER A 285 -2.53 -12.20 24.71
C SER A 285 -2.67 -11.15 25.80
N GLU A 286 -3.88 -10.64 26.05
CA GLU A 286 -4.07 -9.59 27.05
C GLU A 286 -5.44 -9.65 27.74
N ARG A 287 -5.49 -9.08 28.94
CA ARG A 287 -6.71 -8.87 29.71
C ARG A 287 -6.72 -7.43 30.21
N LYS A 288 -7.26 -6.52 29.38
CA LYS A 288 -7.40 -5.10 29.73
C LYS A 288 -8.65 -4.83 30.56
N ASP A 289 -9.68 -5.61 30.34
CA ASP A 289 -10.96 -5.59 31.06
C ASP A 289 -11.09 -6.88 31.87
N ARG A 290 -11.69 -6.79 33.09
CA ARG A 290 -11.94 -7.96 33.94
C ARG A 290 -12.83 -9.00 33.25
N ARG A 291 -13.77 -8.52 32.45
CA ARG A 291 -14.80 -9.33 31.78
C ARG A 291 -14.36 -9.93 30.46
N LYS A 292 -13.12 -9.60 29.96
CA LYS A 292 -12.70 -9.97 28.62
C LYS A 292 -11.23 -10.40 28.55
N ILE A 293 -10.97 -11.43 27.75
CA ILE A 293 -9.63 -11.86 27.34
C ILE A 293 -9.53 -11.70 25.84
N ASP A 294 -8.45 -11.11 25.37
CA ASP A 294 -8.15 -10.90 23.96
C ASP A 294 -6.91 -11.73 23.56
N LEU A 295 -7.03 -12.47 22.43
CA LEU A 295 -5.93 -13.17 21.77
C LEU A 295 -5.78 -12.61 20.36
N TYR A 296 -4.56 -12.29 19.97
CA TYR A 296 -4.21 -11.79 18.64
C TYR A 296 -3.21 -12.76 18.01
N PHE A 297 -3.60 -13.32 16.88
CA PHE A 297 -2.75 -14.17 16.07
C PHE A 297 -2.19 -13.38 14.88
N LYS A 298 -1.00 -13.74 14.43
CA LYS A 298 -0.30 -13.02 13.37
C LYS A 298 -0.88 -13.28 11.99
N ALA A 299 -1.46 -14.44 11.76
CA ALA A 299 -2.02 -14.84 10.48
C ALA A 299 -3.46 -15.36 10.65
N PRO A 300 -4.27 -15.35 9.59
CA PRO A 300 -5.55 -16.04 9.54
C PRO A 300 -5.43 -17.52 9.93
N ALA A 301 -6.45 -18.06 10.57
CA ALA A 301 -6.50 -19.47 10.98
C ALA A 301 -7.83 -20.11 10.62
N ASP A 302 -7.77 -21.32 10.05
CA ASP A 302 -8.97 -22.12 9.76
C ASP A 302 -9.55 -22.77 11.01
N SER A 303 -8.72 -22.95 12.05
CA SER A 303 -9.12 -23.55 13.33
C SER A 303 -8.98 -22.60 14.49
N LEU A 304 -9.87 -22.74 15.47
CA LEU A 304 -9.85 -21.98 16.71
C LEU A 304 -8.93 -22.64 17.75
N PRO A 305 -8.23 -21.85 18.59
CA PRO A 305 -7.46 -22.38 19.68
C PRO A 305 -8.38 -23.01 20.75
N LYS A 306 -7.91 -24.08 21.38
CA LYS A 306 -8.58 -24.69 22.52
C LYS A 306 -8.00 -24.14 23.80
N LEU A 307 -8.80 -23.40 24.55
CA LEU A 307 -8.43 -22.89 25.87
C LEU A 307 -9.03 -23.77 26.97
N LYS A 308 -8.19 -24.34 27.82
CA LYS A 308 -8.61 -25.09 28.99
C LYS A 308 -8.17 -24.35 30.28
N PRO A 309 -9.11 -23.97 31.16
CA PRO A 309 -8.76 -23.31 32.42
C PRO A 309 -7.95 -24.23 33.32
N LEU A 310 -7.02 -23.65 34.10
CA LEU A 310 -6.18 -24.35 35.06
C LEU A 310 -6.51 -24.02 36.50
N ASN A 311 -7.14 -22.88 36.77
CA ASN A 311 -7.42 -22.43 38.12
C ASN A 311 -8.91 -22.19 38.43
N PHE A 312 -9.79 -22.71 37.57
CA PHE A 312 -11.23 -22.83 37.79
C PHE A 312 -11.79 -23.99 36.92
N GLU A 313 -12.98 -24.51 37.27
CA GLU A 313 -13.50 -25.76 36.66
C GLU A 313 -14.66 -25.60 35.69
N GLN A 314 -15.13 -24.38 35.45
CA GLN A 314 -16.29 -24.14 34.58
C GLN A 314 -15.93 -24.26 33.09
N GLU A 315 -16.56 -25.19 32.34
CA GLU A 315 -16.29 -25.42 30.93
C GLU A 315 -16.86 -24.31 30.04
N ASP A 316 -18.12 -23.87 30.28
CA ASP A 316 -18.79 -22.83 29.52
C ASP A 316 -18.60 -21.43 30.17
N TRP A 317 -17.35 -21.06 30.38
CA TRP A 317 -16.96 -19.86 31.16
C TRP A 317 -17.08 -18.55 30.36
N ALA A 318 -17.09 -18.60 28.99
CA ALA A 318 -17.07 -17.40 28.14
C ALA A 318 -17.89 -17.55 26.88
N ILE A 319 -18.27 -16.42 26.29
CA ILE A 319 -18.76 -16.30 24.91
C ILE A 319 -17.59 -15.87 24.04
N LEU A 320 -17.37 -16.59 22.93
CA LEU A 320 -16.35 -16.27 21.97
C LEU A 320 -16.89 -15.31 20.90
N GLU A 321 -16.25 -14.18 20.75
CA GLU A 321 -16.34 -13.29 19.60
C GLU A 321 -15.06 -13.38 18.80
N ARG A 322 -15.14 -13.48 17.48
CA ARG A 322 -13.99 -13.68 16.62
C ARG A 322 -14.00 -12.72 15.43
N SER A 323 -12.83 -12.44 14.87
CA SER A 323 -12.71 -11.82 13.55
C SER A 323 -13.11 -12.81 12.45
N PHE A 324 -13.38 -12.28 11.26
CA PHE A 324 -13.71 -13.11 10.08
C PHE A 324 -12.61 -14.15 9.77
N HIS A 325 -11.35 -13.81 10.02
CA HIS A 325 -10.19 -14.65 9.74
C HIS A 325 -9.66 -15.41 10.98
N ASN A 326 -10.35 -15.37 12.10
CA ASN A 326 -9.94 -15.99 13.37
C ASN A 326 -8.55 -15.53 13.89
N ASP A 327 -8.06 -14.38 13.42
CA ASP A 327 -6.81 -13.78 13.87
C ASP A 327 -6.95 -12.95 15.15
N THR A 328 -8.16 -12.52 15.46
CA THR A 328 -8.52 -11.79 16.68
C THR A 328 -9.67 -12.50 17.36
N LEU A 329 -9.43 -12.93 18.58
CA LEU A 329 -10.40 -13.67 19.39
C LEU A 329 -10.62 -12.96 20.71
N GLN A 330 -11.88 -12.74 21.07
CA GLN A 330 -12.30 -12.10 22.32
C GLN A 330 -13.18 -13.06 23.10
N TYR A 331 -12.76 -13.42 24.30
CA TYR A 331 -13.51 -14.29 25.20
C TYR A 331 -14.19 -13.43 26.27
N TRP A 332 -15.51 -13.33 26.22
CA TRP A 332 -16.34 -12.59 27.17
C TRP A 332 -16.70 -13.50 28.33
N ILE A 333 -16.13 -13.25 29.51
CA ILE A 333 -16.31 -14.09 30.71
C ILE A 333 -17.69 -13.84 31.29
N LYS A 334 -18.49 -14.91 31.41
CA LYS A 334 -19.89 -14.82 31.86
C LYS A 334 -20.03 -14.68 33.38
N ASP A 335 -19.24 -15.46 34.13
CA ASP A 335 -19.39 -15.58 35.58
C ASP A 335 -18.57 -14.53 36.35
N SER A 336 -19.27 -13.87 37.28
CA SER A 336 -18.69 -12.84 38.14
C SER A 336 -17.61 -13.39 39.08
N LEU A 337 -17.67 -14.64 39.50
CA LEU A 337 -16.64 -15.27 40.30
C LEU A 337 -15.34 -15.38 39.53
N ILE A 338 -15.41 -15.74 38.25
CA ILE A 338 -14.24 -15.88 37.36
C ILE A 338 -13.69 -14.51 36.97
N TYR A 339 -14.52 -13.58 36.50
CA TYR A 339 -13.98 -12.28 36.03
C TYR A 339 -13.47 -11.41 37.19
N ASN A 340 -13.84 -11.68 38.45
CA ASN A 340 -13.29 -10.99 39.61
C ASN A 340 -11.95 -11.57 40.08
N MET A 341 -11.53 -12.73 39.59
CA MET A 341 -10.20 -13.27 39.86
C MET A 341 -9.10 -12.35 39.31
N ASP A 342 -8.09 -12.04 40.12
CA ASP A 342 -6.97 -11.19 39.69
C ASP A 342 -6.06 -11.89 38.65
N THR A 343 -6.01 -13.22 38.70
CA THR A 343 -5.21 -14.03 37.76
C THR A 343 -6.04 -15.15 37.16
N LEU A 344 -6.02 -15.30 35.85
CA LEU A 344 -6.59 -16.44 35.13
C LEU A 344 -5.45 -17.21 34.45
N LEU A 345 -5.49 -18.54 34.54
CA LEU A 345 -4.49 -19.44 33.95
C LEU A 345 -5.19 -20.40 32.98
N PHE A 346 -4.63 -20.59 31.80
CA PHE A 346 -5.13 -21.51 30.78
C PHE A 346 -4.00 -22.31 30.16
N THR A 347 -4.25 -23.54 29.77
CA THR A 347 -3.53 -24.18 28.67
C THR A 347 -4.20 -23.80 27.39
N ALA A 348 -3.39 -23.43 26.39
CA ALA A 348 -3.83 -23.08 25.03
C ALA A 348 -3.20 -24.03 24.03
N GLU A 349 -4.03 -24.75 23.26
CA GLU A 349 -3.60 -25.58 22.15
C GLU A 349 -4.01 -24.88 20.85
N TYR A 350 -3.04 -24.54 19.99
CA TYR A 350 -3.28 -23.85 18.71
C TYR A 350 -2.24 -24.21 17.66
N LEU A 351 -2.55 -23.94 16.40
CA LEU A 351 -1.60 -24.12 15.31
C LEU A 351 -0.54 -23.02 15.31
N ARG A 352 0.72 -23.42 15.20
CA ARG A 352 1.86 -22.52 15.10
C ARG A 352 2.77 -22.96 13.96
N THR A 353 3.31 -22.00 13.22
CA THR A 353 4.34 -22.25 12.21
C THR A 353 5.66 -22.58 12.90
N ASP A 354 6.23 -23.74 12.59
CA ASP A 354 7.51 -24.20 13.10
C ASP A 354 8.71 -23.63 12.31
N THR A 355 9.92 -24.05 12.65
CA THR A 355 11.15 -23.63 11.98
C THR A 355 11.30 -24.15 10.54
N LEU A 356 10.51 -25.18 10.19
CA LEU A 356 10.42 -25.73 8.84
C LEU A 356 9.26 -25.12 8.06
N ARG A 357 8.64 -24.04 8.59
CA ARG A 357 7.50 -23.32 8.00
C ARG A 357 6.24 -24.17 7.85
N GLN A 358 6.12 -25.25 8.63
CA GLN A 358 4.94 -26.11 8.66
C GLN A 358 4.07 -25.77 9.86
N LEU A 359 2.74 -25.86 9.67
CA LEU A 359 1.78 -25.70 10.75
C LEU A 359 1.79 -26.95 11.63
N SER A 360 2.09 -26.79 12.89
CA SER A 360 2.08 -27.85 13.89
C SER A 360 1.29 -27.43 15.13
N LEU A 361 0.73 -28.40 15.85
CA LEU A 361 0.05 -28.14 17.11
C LEU A 361 1.07 -27.70 18.17
N TYR A 362 0.79 -26.58 18.80
CA TYR A 362 1.61 -26.02 19.87
C TYR A 362 0.78 -25.87 21.14
N ASN A 363 1.37 -26.25 22.28
CA ASN A 363 0.78 -26.11 23.60
C ASN A 363 1.49 -25.00 24.37
N ASP A 364 0.73 -24.06 24.89
CA ASP A 364 1.23 -22.93 25.67
C ASP A 364 0.47 -22.79 26.97
N THR A 365 1.07 -22.08 27.93
CA THR A 365 0.41 -21.71 29.19
C THR A 365 0.22 -20.20 29.23
N LEU A 366 -1.03 -19.77 29.13
CA LEU A 366 -1.39 -18.36 29.13
C LEU A 366 -1.74 -17.88 30.54
N LYS A 367 -1.11 -16.79 30.95
CA LYS A 367 -1.36 -16.15 32.24
C LYS A 367 -1.88 -14.74 32.07
N PHE A 368 -3.09 -14.49 32.52
CA PHE A 368 -3.74 -13.18 32.45
C PHE A 368 -3.83 -12.57 33.84
N ILE A 369 -3.17 -11.43 34.03
CA ILE A 369 -3.15 -10.70 35.29
C ILE A 369 -3.84 -9.35 35.10
N MET A 370 -4.83 -9.06 35.95
CA MET A 370 -5.42 -7.71 36.01
C MET A 370 -4.48 -6.76 36.74
N LYS A 371 -3.99 -5.76 36.07
CA LYS A 371 -3.28 -4.65 36.72
C LYS A 371 -4.29 -3.87 37.57
N LYS A 372 -4.02 -3.70 38.84
CA LYS A 372 -4.82 -2.84 39.74
C LYS A 372 -4.75 -1.42 39.20
N VAL A 373 -5.84 -0.96 38.56
CA VAL A 373 -5.98 0.46 38.19
C VAL A 373 -6.07 1.24 39.49
N LYS A 374 -5.14 2.15 39.77
CA LYS A 374 -5.28 3.11 40.85
C LYS A 374 -6.60 3.85 40.65
N ALA A 375 -7.51 3.70 41.59
CA ALA A 375 -8.77 4.42 41.56
C ALA A 375 -8.49 5.91 41.33
N PRO A 376 -9.20 6.58 40.41
CA PRO A 376 -9.04 8.02 40.22
C PRO A 376 -9.30 8.69 41.58
N LYS A 377 -8.34 9.49 42.06
CA LYS A 377 -8.54 10.28 43.29
C LYS A 377 -9.81 11.11 43.07
N LYS A 378 -10.88 10.78 43.81
CA LYS A 378 -12.07 11.64 43.88
C LYS A 378 -11.57 13.03 44.27
N LYS A 379 -11.74 14.01 43.37
CA LYS A 379 -11.57 15.42 43.73
C LYS A 379 -12.62 15.69 44.78
N GLU A 380 -12.22 15.95 46.02
CA GLU A 380 -13.11 16.39 47.08
C GLU A 380 -13.77 17.69 46.61
N LYS A 381 -15.05 17.59 46.21
CA LYS A 381 -15.91 18.77 46.09
C LYS A 381 -16.08 19.30 47.51
N LYS A 382 -15.73 20.55 47.73
CA LYS A 382 -16.02 21.27 49.00
C LYS A 382 -17.49 21.03 49.32
N LYS A 383 -17.72 20.43 50.49
CA LYS A 383 -19.06 20.28 51.07
C LYS A 383 -19.63 21.67 51.35
N ASP A 384 -20.55 22.14 50.56
CA ASP A 384 -21.55 23.10 51.06
C ASP A 384 -22.51 22.34 51.96
N LYS A 385 -22.54 22.75 53.22
CA LYS A 385 -23.48 22.25 54.24
C LYS A 385 -24.86 22.77 53.86
N ASP A 386 -25.82 21.85 53.87
CA ASP A 386 -27.26 21.98 53.73
C ASP A 386 -27.81 21.55 52.37
N ASN A 387 -27.86 20.22 52.19
CA ASN A 387 -28.99 19.55 51.53
C ASN A 387 -28.84 18.04 51.76
N ASP A 388 -29.70 17.46 52.58
CA ASP A 388 -29.94 16.01 52.68
C ASP A 388 -30.67 15.54 51.41
N SER A 389 -29.97 15.54 50.28
CA SER A 389 -30.43 14.88 49.05
C SER A 389 -29.94 13.43 49.11
N ILE A 390 -30.89 12.52 49.22
CA ILE A 390 -30.68 11.07 49.04
C ILE A 390 -29.97 10.91 47.70
N GLU A 391 -28.67 10.50 47.69
CA GLU A 391 -27.95 10.13 46.46
C GLU A 391 -28.69 8.94 45.83
N VAL A 392 -29.55 9.19 44.86
CA VAL A 392 -30.12 8.14 44.03
C VAL A 392 -28.98 7.56 43.23
N PRO A 393 -28.72 6.23 43.29
CA PRO A 393 -27.66 5.61 42.51
C PRO A 393 -27.87 5.90 41.03
N GLU A 394 -26.87 6.47 40.38
CA GLU A 394 -26.90 6.78 38.95
C GLU A 394 -26.99 5.46 38.16
N ILE A 395 -28.07 5.30 37.40
CA ILE A 395 -28.29 4.09 36.59
C ILE A 395 -27.23 4.05 35.51
N GLN A 396 -26.42 2.99 35.49
CA GLN A 396 -25.44 2.74 34.44
C GLN A 396 -26.12 2.02 33.28
N PHE A 397 -26.14 2.68 32.11
CA PHE A 397 -26.68 2.09 30.88
C PHE A 397 -25.56 1.42 30.10
N MET A 398 -25.89 0.32 29.40
CA MET A 398 -25.03 -0.27 28.39
C MET A 398 -24.86 0.71 27.22
N GLN A 399 -23.64 0.83 26.72
CA GLN A 399 -23.34 1.69 25.57
C GLN A 399 -23.68 0.97 24.26
N MET A 400 -24.41 1.70 23.41
CA MET A 400 -24.75 1.32 22.05
C MET A 400 -24.22 2.38 21.09
N ASN A 401 -23.58 1.97 20.01
CA ASN A 401 -23.14 2.83 18.93
C ASN A 401 -23.97 2.52 17.68
N ALA A 402 -24.73 3.49 17.22
CA ALA A 402 -25.50 3.40 15.98
C ALA A 402 -24.81 4.24 14.90
N LYS A 403 -24.34 3.59 13.83
CA LYS A 403 -23.71 4.26 12.69
C LYS A 403 -24.79 4.64 11.66
N ILE A 404 -25.61 5.62 11.99
CA ILE A 404 -26.69 6.11 11.13
C ILE A 404 -26.32 7.51 10.62
N SER A 405 -26.14 7.63 9.31
CA SER A 405 -25.94 8.92 8.65
C SER A 405 -27.26 9.68 8.56
N SER A 406 -27.23 11.00 8.68
CA SER A 406 -28.40 11.85 8.43
C SER A 406 -28.95 11.73 7.00
N SER A 407 -28.09 11.34 6.04
CA SER A 407 -28.44 10.97 4.68
C SER A 407 -28.00 9.53 4.45
N LEU A 408 -28.95 8.61 4.31
CA LEU A 408 -28.73 7.18 4.16
C LEU A 408 -28.82 6.78 2.69
N ASP A 409 -27.88 5.96 2.22
CA ASP A 409 -27.97 5.37 0.88
C ASP A 409 -29.08 4.32 0.83
N VAL A 410 -29.85 4.28 -0.26
CA VAL A 410 -31.05 3.43 -0.45
C VAL A 410 -30.79 1.93 -0.26
N TYR A 411 -29.55 1.49 -0.45
CA TYR A 411 -29.15 0.08 -0.33
C TYR A 411 -28.48 -0.27 1.01
N LYS A 412 -28.24 0.73 1.89
CA LYS A 412 -27.55 0.50 3.16
C LYS A 412 -28.51 0.13 4.27
N PRO A 413 -28.24 -0.93 5.03
CA PRO A 413 -28.96 -1.22 6.26
C PRO A 413 -28.48 -0.29 7.40
N LEU A 414 -29.26 -0.21 8.47
CA LEU A 414 -28.82 0.42 9.72
C LEU A 414 -27.98 -0.57 10.52
N ARG A 415 -26.86 -0.12 11.07
CA ARG A 415 -25.95 -0.94 11.86
C ARG A 415 -25.80 -0.42 13.27
N PHE A 416 -25.87 -1.35 14.23
CA PHE A 416 -25.77 -1.11 15.66
C PHE A 416 -24.67 -1.98 16.23
N SER A 417 -23.83 -1.42 17.09
CA SER A 417 -22.76 -2.14 17.77
C SER A 417 -22.86 -1.91 19.28
N PHE A 418 -22.84 -2.98 20.04
CA PHE A 418 -22.96 -2.93 21.50
C PHE A 418 -21.59 -3.08 22.17
N ALA A 419 -21.44 -2.47 23.34
CA ALA A 419 -20.18 -2.54 24.10
C ALA A 419 -19.86 -3.97 24.55
N GLU A 420 -20.88 -4.75 24.94
CA GLU A 420 -20.79 -6.14 25.37
C GLU A 420 -21.81 -7.01 24.60
N PRO A 421 -21.62 -8.35 24.57
CA PRO A 421 -22.58 -9.26 23.98
C PRO A 421 -23.96 -9.16 24.65
N LEU A 422 -25.00 -9.25 23.86
CA LEU A 422 -26.37 -9.27 24.37
C LEU A 422 -26.74 -10.64 24.91
N GLN A 423 -27.48 -10.66 26.01
CA GLN A 423 -28.16 -11.84 26.53
C GLN A 423 -29.53 -11.96 25.86
N THR A 424 -30.26 -10.85 25.76
CA THR A 424 -31.60 -10.80 25.18
C THR A 424 -31.84 -9.46 24.50
N PHE A 425 -32.72 -9.44 23.51
CA PHE A 425 -33.33 -8.20 23.00
C PHE A 425 -34.83 -8.42 22.77
N ASP A 426 -35.59 -7.34 22.91
CA ASP A 426 -37.03 -7.33 22.72
C ASP A 426 -37.36 -6.57 21.41
N ALA A 427 -37.71 -7.31 20.37
CA ALA A 427 -38.05 -6.74 19.07
C ALA A 427 -39.28 -5.81 19.13
N GLY A 428 -40.20 -6.04 20.05
CA GLY A 428 -41.37 -5.20 20.24
C GLY A 428 -41.08 -3.81 20.79
N LYS A 429 -39.83 -3.53 21.20
CA LYS A 429 -39.33 -2.23 21.66
C LYS A 429 -38.44 -1.52 20.62
N ILE A 430 -38.38 -2.04 19.40
CA ILE A 430 -37.63 -1.47 18.28
C ILE A 430 -38.67 -0.99 17.25
N HIS A 431 -38.78 0.29 17.04
CA HIS A 431 -39.80 0.88 16.19
C HIS A 431 -39.16 1.65 15.04
N LEU A 432 -39.52 1.29 13.83
CA LEU A 432 -39.19 2.04 12.62
C LEU A 432 -40.41 2.86 12.22
N GLU A 433 -40.24 4.15 11.98
CA GLU A 433 -41.30 5.04 11.58
C GLU A 433 -40.92 5.80 10.30
N GLN A 434 -41.92 6.01 9.42
CA GLN A 434 -41.79 6.81 8.20
C GLN A 434 -42.52 8.15 8.41
N LYS A 435 -41.90 9.23 7.97
CA LYS A 435 -42.53 10.54 7.99
C LYS A 435 -43.48 10.70 6.81
N ARG A 436 -44.75 11.00 7.09
CA ARG A 436 -45.74 11.42 6.08
C ARG A 436 -46.29 12.78 6.46
N ASP A 437 -46.04 13.77 5.62
CA ASP A 437 -46.28 15.18 5.91
C ASP A 437 -45.63 15.61 7.24
N THR A 438 -46.41 15.83 8.28
CA THR A 438 -45.94 16.24 9.62
C THR A 438 -45.97 15.11 10.64
N LEU A 439 -46.52 13.93 10.28
CA LEU A 439 -46.75 12.82 11.20
C LEU A 439 -45.72 11.69 10.98
N TRP A 440 -45.35 11.05 12.08
CA TRP A 440 -44.56 9.82 12.07
C TRP A 440 -45.49 8.62 12.13
N ILE A 441 -45.45 7.78 11.11
CA ILE A 441 -46.32 6.61 10.97
C ILE A 441 -45.46 5.37 11.17
N PRO A 442 -45.83 4.45 12.09
CA PRO A 442 -45.11 3.21 12.30
C PRO A 442 -45.07 2.35 11.02
N VAL A 443 -43.91 1.82 10.72
CA VAL A 443 -43.70 0.77 9.71
C VAL A 443 -44.05 -0.55 10.37
N ALA A 444 -44.80 -1.41 9.69
CA ALA A 444 -45.18 -2.72 10.25
C ALA A 444 -43.92 -3.58 10.51
N ASP A 445 -43.85 -4.22 11.66
CA ASP A 445 -42.71 -5.00 12.12
C ASP A 445 -42.32 -6.17 11.15
N SER A 446 -43.29 -6.66 10.39
CA SER A 446 -43.08 -7.68 9.37
C SER A 446 -42.32 -7.21 8.14
N LEU A 447 -42.12 -5.91 7.95
CA LEU A 447 -41.46 -5.31 6.77
C LEU A 447 -39.97 -5.06 6.97
N TYR A 448 -39.47 -5.13 8.19
CA TYR A 448 -38.04 -5.01 8.49
C TYR A 448 -37.54 -6.16 9.34
N THR A 449 -36.26 -6.41 9.27
CA THR A 449 -35.60 -7.45 10.08
C THR A 449 -34.49 -6.84 10.92
N PHE A 450 -34.35 -7.32 12.16
CA PHE A 450 -33.27 -6.94 13.05
C PHE A 450 -32.51 -8.21 13.44
N LEU A 451 -31.29 -8.38 12.91
CA LEU A 451 -30.53 -9.63 13.01
C LEU A 451 -29.13 -9.37 13.58
N GLN A 452 -28.67 -10.31 14.40
CA GLN A 452 -27.31 -10.37 14.90
C GLN A 452 -26.35 -10.82 13.79
N ASP A 453 -25.15 -10.24 13.72
CA ASP A 453 -24.08 -10.76 12.88
C ASP A 453 -23.59 -12.11 13.42
N SER A 454 -23.35 -13.06 12.53
CA SER A 454 -22.95 -14.44 12.88
C SER A 454 -21.51 -14.55 13.41
N ILE A 455 -20.68 -13.54 13.15
CA ILE A 455 -19.26 -13.51 13.50
C ILE A 455 -19.00 -12.43 14.54
N ALA A 456 -19.37 -11.18 14.24
CA ALA A 456 -19.28 -10.06 15.16
C ALA A 456 -20.54 -10.00 16.05
N ILE A 457 -20.63 -10.88 17.04
CA ILE A 457 -21.81 -11.14 17.86
C ILE A 457 -22.38 -9.91 18.60
N ARG A 458 -21.62 -8.82 18.68
CA ARG A 458 -22.06 -7.53 19.24
C ARG A 458 -22.65 -6.60 18.20
N ASP A 459 -22.56 -6.97 16.90
CA ASP A 459 -23.08 -6.18 15.81
C ASP A 459 -24.44 -6.69 15.36
N TYR A 460 -25.35 -5.75 15.13
CA TYR A 460 -26.71 -6.02 14.70
C TYR A 460 -27.04 -5.15 13.50
N THR A 461 -27.87 -5.69 12.61
CA THR A 461 -28.26 -5.01 11.37
C THR A 461 -29.76 -4.97 11.25
N LEU A 462 -30.33 -3.76 11.04
CA LEU A 462 -31.71 -3.57 10.64
C LEU A 462 -31.77 -3.39 9.14
N THR A 463 -32.45 -4.32 8.48
CA THR A 463 -32.67 -4.32 7.03
C THR A 463 -34.11 -3.98 6.72
N TYR A 464 -34.29 -3.01 5.83
CA TYR A 464 -35.60 -2.57 5.34
C TYR A 464 -35.46 -2.13 3.88
N LYS A 465 -36.52 -2.29 3.08
CA LYS A 465 -36.56 -1.78 1.71
C LYS A 465 -36.95 -0.30 1.73
N TRP A 466 -35.94 0.56 1.81
CA TRP A 466 -36.13 2.00 1.89
C TRP A 466 -36.84 2.56 0.67
N THR A 467 -37.78 3.50 0.89
CA THR A 467 -38.34 4.31 -0.19
C THR A 467 -37.43 5.52 -0.43
N PRO A 468 -36.90 5.70 -1.66
CA PRO A 468 -36.03 6.82 -1.98
C PRO A 468 -36.70 8.18 -1.71
N GLY A 469 -35.90 9.13 -1.20
CA GLY A 469 -36.37 10.49 -0.92
C GLY A 469 -37.11 10.68 0.39
N GLU A 470 -37.54 9.59 1.05
CA GLU A 470 -38.34 9.62 2.26
C GLU A 470 -37.51 9.77 3.54
N SER A 471 -38.15 10.30 4.59
CA SER A 471 -37.52 10.44 5.90
C SER A 471 -38.05 9.38 6.85
N TYR A 472 -37.13 8.84 7.63
CA TYR A 472 -37.40 7.79 8.61
C TYR A 472 -36.86 8.15 9.98
N ARG A 473 -37.35 7.46 10.99
CA ARG A 473 -36.91 7.56 12.36
C ARG A 473 -36.89 6.18 12.99
N ILE A 474 -35.76 5.85 13.63
CA ILE A 474 -35.65 4.66 14.47
C ILE A 474 -35.84 5.08 15.93
N VAL A 475 -36.67 4.38 16.65
CA VAL A 475 -36.89 4.56 18.09
C VAL A 475 -36.67 3.21 18.76
N MET A 476 -35.87 3.19 19.80
CA MET A 476 -35.62 2.00 20.63
C MET A 476 -35.92 2.41 22.08
N ASP A 477 -36.84 1.70 22.70
CA ASP A 477 -37.24 2.00 24.08
C ASP A 477 -36.16 1.59 25.07
N SER A 478 -36.19 2.17 26.24
CA SER A 478 -35.33 1.72 27.34
C SER A 478 -35.57 0.24 27.61
N THR A 479 -34.51 -0.48 27.94
CA THR A 479 -34.55 -1.94 28.15
C THR A 479 -34.82 -2.81 26.92
N ALA A 480 -34.76 -2.25 25.69
CA ALA A 480 -34.89 -3.03 24.46
C ALA A 480 -33.77 -4.08 24.34
N PHE A 481 -32.61 -3.78 24.88
CA PHE A 481 -31.45 -4.66 24.88
C PHE A 481 -30.87 -4.85 26.26
N THR A 482 -30.53 -6.08 26.61
CA THR A 482 -29.86 -6.41 27.88
C THR A 482 -28.61 -7.26 27.59
N ASN A 483 -27.47 -6.84 28.13
CA ASN A 483 -26.22 -7.58 27.96
C ASN A 483 -26.12 -8.77 28.92
N ILE A 484 -25.09 -9.61 28.73
CA ILE A 484 -24.83 -10.79 29.57
C ILE A 484 -24.52 -10.48 31.05
N TYR A 485 -24.36 -9.20 31.40
CA TYR A 485 -24.09 -8.73 32.77
C TYR A 485 -25.31 -8.03 33.40
N GLY A 486 -26.46 -8.02 32.73
CA GLY A 486 -27.68 -7.42 33.23
C GLY A 486 -27.79 -5.89 33.04
N LEU A 487 -26.86 -5.25 32.34
CA LEU A 487 -26.99 -3.85 31.98
C LEU A 487 -27.88 -3.73 30.74
N PHE A 488 -28.70 -2.71 30.70
CA PHE A 488 -29.63 -2.45 29.62
C PHE A 488 -29.37 -1.09 28.95
N THR A 489 -29.90 -0.91 27.72
CA THR A 489 -29.79 0.36 26.97
C THR A 489 -30.78 1.40 27.50
N ASN A 490 -30.40 2.68 27.36
CA ASN A 490 -31.34 3.80 27.48
C ASN A 490 -32.15 3.93 26.20
N THR A 491 -33.21 4.76 26.22
CA THR A 491 -33.97 5.11 25.03
C THR A 491 -33.06 5.74 23.97
N TYR A 492 -33.22 5.28 22.74
CA TYR A 492 -32.50 5.81 21.59
C TYR A 492 -33.45 6.27 20.51
N LYS A 493 -33.16 7.43 19.89
CA LYS A 493 -33.99 8.00 18.83
C LYS A 493 -33.07 8.69 17.81
N GLN A 494 -33.20 8.33 16.53
CA GLN A 494 -32.43 8.93 15.44
C GLN A 494 -33.31 9.11 14.21
N GLU A 495 -33.30 10.32 13.65
CA GLU A 495 -33.94 10.65 12.38
C GLU A 495 -32.91 10.67 11.25
N PHE A 496 -33.32 10.24 10.08
CA PHE A 496 -32.48 10.22 8.87
C PHE A 496 -33.36 10.32 7.62
N LYS A 497 -32.76 10.79 6.52
CA LYS A 497 -33.40 10.83 5.21
C LYS A 497 -32.71 9.84 4.28
N VAL A 498 -33.52 9.08 3.54
CA VAL A 498 -33.00 8.23 2.46
C VAL A 498 -32.77 9.08 1.23
N LYS A 499 -31.65 8.93 0.56
CA LYS A 499 -31.34 9.65 -0.68
C LYS A 499 -32.38 9.36 -1.75
N ALA A 500 -32.70 10.34 -2.58
CA ALA A 500 -33.52 10.15 -3.76
C ALA A 500 -32.75 9.41 -4.87
N LEU A 501 -33.45 8.83 -5.84
CA LEU A 501 -32.78 8.14 -6.94
C LEU A 501 -31.96 9.10 -7.81
N GLU A 502 -32.43 10.33 -7.92
CA GLU A 502 -31.78 11.43 -8.65
C GLU A 502 -30.44 11.86 -8.02
N ASP A 503 -30.19 11.48 -6.75
CA ASP A 503 -28.92 11.76 -6.06
C ASP A 503 -27.79 10.80 -6.50
N TYR A 504 -28.11 9.75 -7.26
CA TYR A 504 -27.15 8.73 -7.68
C TYR A 504 -26.83 8.82 -9.18
N ALA A 505 -25.78 8.17 -9.56
CA ALA A 505 -25.45 7.79 -10.92
C ALA A 505 -25.50 6.27 -11.06
N ASN A 506 -25.74 5.77 -12.26
CA ASN A 506 -25.54 4.36 -12.61
C ASN A 506 -24.41 4.26 -13.62
N LEU A 507 -23.57 3.25 -13.45
CA LEU A 507 -22.46 2.96 -14.36
C LEU A 507 -22.62 1.55 -14.92
N TYR A 508 -22.52 1.47 -16.22
CA TYR A 508 -22.47 0.22 -16.96
C TYR A 508 -21.16 0.13 -17.75
N LEU A 509 -20.40 -0.93 -17.56
CA LEU A 509 -19.18 -1.23 -18.29
C LEU A 509 -19.42 -2.40 -19.22
N SER A 510 -19.28 -2.17 -20.52
CA SER A 510 -19.29 -3.20 -21.58
C SER A 510 -17.85 -3.66 -21.80
N ILE A 511 -17.54 -4.91 -21.46
CA ILE A 511 -16.16 -5.41 -21.36
C ILE A 511 -15.92 -6.45 -22.43
N SER A 512 -14.87 -6.26 -23.22
CA SER A 512 -14.41 -7.23 -24.22
C SER A 512 -13.03 -7.80 -23.84
N GLY A 513 -12.74 -9.01 -24.34
CA GLY A 513 -11.48 -9.71 -24.06
C GLY A 513 -11.50 -10.60 -22.82
N VAL A 514 -12.62 -10.70 -22.10
CA VAL A 514 -12.76 -11.57 -20.92
C VAL A 514 -13.98 -12.46 -21.01
N SER A 515 -13.96 -13.57 -20.26
CA SER A 515 -15.13 -14.42 -19.98
C SER A 515 -15.83 -13.95 -18.69
N ASP A 516 -16.99 -14.56 -18.38
CA ASP A 516 -17.76 -14.27 -17.16
C ASP A 516 -17.05 -14.67 -15.84
N SER A 517 -15.81 -15.16 -15.90
CA SER A 517 -14.97 -15.44 -14.74
C SER A 517 -14.12 -14.22 -14.30
N ALA A 518 -14.59 -13.02 -14.50
CA ALA A 518 -13.88 -11.80 -14.11
C ALA A 518 -14.73 -10.95 -13.16
N PHE A 519 -14.06 -10.13 -12.36
CA PHE A 519 -14.66 -9.16 -11.47
C PHE A 519 -14.12 -7.77 -11.76
N VAL A 520 -15.01 -6.78 -11.70
CA VAL A 520 -14.65 -5.37 -11.79
C VAL A 520 -14.73 -4.74 -10.41
N GLU A 521 -13.68 -4.04 -10.04
CA GLU A 521 -13.60 -3.20 -8.86
C GLU A 521 -13.65 -1.72 -9.28
N ILE A 522 -14.63 -0.98 -8.80
CA ILE A 522 -14.62 0.49 -8.88
C ILE A 522 -13.78 1.03 -7.72
N LEU A 523 -12.84 1.90 -8.05
CA LEU A 523 -11.80 2.39 -7.14
C LEU A 523 -11.99 3.87 -6.84
N ASP A 524 -11.61 4.29 -5.63
CA ASP A 524 -11.47 5.69 -5.27
C ASP A 524 -10.12 6.28 -5.77
N SER A 525 -9.89 7.57 -5.50
CA SER A 525 -8.65 8.27 -5.84
C SER A 525 -7.40 7.73 -5.12
N GLY A 526 -7.57 6.90 -4.10
CA GLY A 526 -6.50 6.21 -3.37
C GLY A 526 -6.24 4.79 -3.86
N ASP A 527 -6.81 4.39 -5.02
CA ASP A 527 -6.70 3.04 -5.60
C ASP A 527 -7.31 1.95 -4.68
N LYS A 528 -8.35 2.32 -3.91
CA LYS A 528 -9.04 1.39 -3.01
C LYS A 528 -10.40 1.02 -3.58
N PRO A 529 -10.78 -0.27 -3.58
CA PRO A 529 -12.09 -0.69 -4.06
C PRO A 529 -13.22 -0.15 -3.16
N VAL A 530 -14.20 0.50 -3.79
CA VAL A 530 -15.43 0.99 -3.14
C VAL A 530 -16.64 0.14 -3.49
N ARG A 531 -16.61 -0.52 -4.67
CA ARG A 531 -17.64 -1.45 -5.15
C ARG A 531 -17.00 -2.53 -6.00
N THR A 532 -17.53 -3.74 -5.93
CA THR A 532 -17.10 -4.87 -6.76
C THR A 532 -18.33 -5.54 -7.36
N ALA A 533 -18.26 -5.88 -8.63
CA ALA A 533 -19.31 -6.61 -9.33
C ALA A 533 -18.70 -7.68 -10.25
N PRO A 534 -19.37 -8.84 -10.43
CA PRO A 534 -18.95 -9.83 -11.41
C PRO A 534 -19.24 -9.33 -12.83
N VAL A 535 -18.45 -9.79 -13.79
CA VAL A 535 -18.76 -9.66 -15.21
C VAL A 535 -19.78 -10.72 -15.59
N ILE A 536 -20.91 -10.30 -16.15
CA ILE A 536 -21.99 -11.19 -16.60
C ILE A 536 -22.34 -10.83 -18.03
N ASN A 537 -22.29 -11.79 -18.94
CA ASN A 537 -22.54 -11.59 -20.38
C ASN A 537 -21.69 -10.43 -20.97
N GLY A 538 -20.43 -10.30 -20.53
CA GLY A 538 -19.54 -9.25 -20.98
C GLY A 538 -19.82 -7.87 -20.40
N GLY A 539 -20.65 -7.73 -19.35
CA GLY A 539 -20.98 -6.48 -18.72
C GLY A 539 -20.82 -6.50 -17.20
N ALA A 540 -20.57 -5.32 -16.60
CA ALA A 540 -20.57 -5.10 -15.17
C ALA A 540 -21.41 -3.87 -14.83
N GLU A 541 -22.36 -4.03 -13.89
CA GLU A 541 -23.31 -2.99 -13.51
C GLU A 541 -23.05 -2.48 -12.10
N PHE A 542 -23.08 -1.15 -11.95
CA PHE A 542 -22.92 -0.46 -10.67
C PHE A 542 -24.05 0.54 -10.47
N MET A 543 -25.13 0.06 -9.87
CA MET A 543 -26.30 0.89 -9.57
C MET A 543 -26.09 1.70 -8.30
N TYR A 544 -26.73 2.86 -8.23
CA TYR A 544 -26.73 3.74 -7.06
C TYR A 544 -25.34 4.17 -6.60
N MET A 545 -24.48 4.52 -7.54
CA MET A 545 -23.17 5.10 -7.26
C MET A 545 -23.33 6.57 -6.82
N ASN A 546 -22.56 6.97 -5.83
CA ASN A 546 -22.50 8.39 -5.47
C ASN A 546 -21.79 9.17 -6.59
N PRO A 547 -22.20 10.41 -6.89
CA PRO A 547 -21.46 11.26 -7.81
C PRO A 547 -20.01 11.47 -7.37
N GLY A 548 -19.09 11.47 -8.31
CA GLY A 548 -17.66 11.62 -8.05
C GLY A 548 -16.79 11.07 -9.17
N THR A 549 -15.48 11.20 -9.01
CA THR A 549 -14.51 10.62 -9.92
C THR A 549 -14.02 9.28 -9.39
N TYR A 550 -14.11 8.26 -10.22
CA TYR A 550 -13.74 6.90 -9.92
C TYR A 550 -12.78 6.35 -10.98
N TYR A 551 -12.22 5.20 -10.68
CA TYR A 551 -11.38 4.41 -11.56
C TYR A 551 -11.90 2.98 -11.58
N ALA A 552 -11.49 2.18 -12.57
CA ALA A 552 -11.88 0.78 -12.61
C ALA A 552 -10.67 -0.12 -12.80
N ARG A 553 -10.71 -1.25 -12.10
CA ARG A 553 -9.77 -2.35 -12.20
C ARG A 553 -10.55 -3.65 -12.35
N LEU A 554 -10.07 -4.53 -13.20
CA LEU A 554 -10.62 -5.85 -13.41
C LEU A 554 -9.58 -6.90 -13.01
N PHE A 555 -10.00 -8.01 -12.44
CA PHE A 555 -9.18 -9.20 -12.31
C PHE A 555 -9.92 -10.44 -12.83
N ILE A 556 -9.15 -11.37 -13.38
CA ILE A 556 -9.66 -12.63 -13.90
C ILE A 556 -9.60 -13.67 -12.79
N ASP A 557 -10.77 -13.98 -12.20
CA ASP A 557 -10.93 -14.98 -11.14
C ASP A 557 -10.93 -16.39 -11.76
N ARG A 558 -9.78 -17.06 -11.70
CA ARG A 558 -9.61 -18.38 -12.33
C ARG A 558 -10.22 -19.51 -11.55
N ASN A 559 -10.36 -19.36 -10.24
CA ASN A 559 -10.88 -20.40 -9.34
C ASN A 559 -12.33 -20.19 -8.90
N GLY A 560 -12.95 -19.06 -9.26
CA GLY A 560 -14.36 -18.75 -8.99
C GLY A 560 -14.66 -18.40 -7.54
N ASN A 561 -13.67 -17.90 -6.78
CA ASN A 561 -13.85 -17.57 -5.37
C ASN A 561 -14.29 -16.12 -5.11
N GLY A 562 -14.37 -15.27 -6.16
CA GLY A 562 -14.77 -13.86 -6.08
C GLY A 562 -13.73 -12.94 -5.49
N LYS A 563 -12.46 -13.36 -5.43
CA LYS A 563 -11.35 -12.60 -4.85
C LYS A 563 -10.12 -12.74 -5.74
N TYR A 564 -9.29 -11.70 -5.74
CA TYR A 564 -7.99 -11.78 -6.39
C TYR A 564 -7.06 -12.73 -5.63
N ASP A 565 -6.47 -13.69 -6.35
CA ASP A 565 -5.50 -14.64 -5.85
C ASP A 565 -4.08 -14.34 -6.35
N THR A 566 -3.13 -14.39 -5.43
CA THR A 566 -1.71 -14.23 -5.73
C THR A 566 -1.12 -15.50 -6.37
N GLY A 567 0.09 -15.38 -6.92
CA GLY A 567 0.83 -16.52 -7.47
C GLY A 567 1.40 -17.45 -6.39
N ASN A 568 1.91 -18.60 -6.84
CA ASN A 568 2.67 -19.55 -6.03
C ASN A 568 3.73 -20.23 -6.90
N TYR A 569 5.00 -20.07 -6.54
CA TYR A 569 6.11 -20.59 -7.34
C TYR A 569 6.19 -22.11 -7.31
N SER A 570 5.98 -22.74 -6.16
CA SER A 570 6.04 -24.20 -6.02
C SER A 570 4.94 -24.91 -6.81
N GLU A 571 3.79 -24.27 -6.98
CA GLU A 571 2.66 -24.73 -7.80
C GLU A 571 2.79 -24.29 -9.28
N LYS A 572 3.80 -23.50 -9.64
CA LYS A 572 3.93 -22.82 -10.95
C LYS A 572 2.71 -22.00 -11.33
N ARG A 573 2.04 -21.45 -10.34
CA ARG A 573 0.85 -20.67 -10.52
C ARG A 573 1.20 -19.18 -10.57
N GLN A 574 0.90 -18.57 -11.72
CA GLN A 574 0.99 -17.12 -11.87
C GLN A 574 -0.12 -16.43 -11.06
N PRO A 575 0.08 -15.19 -10.61
CA PRO A 575 -0.99 -14.38 -10.05
C PRO A 575 -2.12 -14.19 -11.05
N GLU A 576 -3.31 -13.90 -10.58
CA GLU A 576 -4.44 -13.57 -11.43
C GLU A 576 -4.17 -12.31 -12.23
N GLU A 577 -4.63 -12.31 -13.49
CA GLU A 577 -4.41 -11.20 -14.40
C GLU A 577 -5.26 -10.01 -14.01
N VAL A 578 -4.62 -8.84 -13.97
CA VAL A 578 -5.24 -7.57 -13.64
C VAL A 578 -5.16 -6.62 -14.81
N SER A 579 -6.24 -5.88 -15.04
CA SER A 579 -6.32 -4.82 -16.04
C SER A 579 -6.93 -3.56 -15.43
N TYR A 580 -6.48 -2.39 -15.87
CA TYR A 580 -7.08 -1.10 -15.50
C TYR A 580 -7.79 -0.47 -16.69
N TYR A 581 -8.94 0.14 -16.41
CA TYR A 581 -9.56 1.06 -17.36
C TYR A 581 -8.71 2.33 -17.44
N PRO A 582 -8.21 2.73 -18.62
CA PRO A 582 -7.17 3.74 -18.70
C PRO A 582 -7.65 5.19 -18.47
N GLN A 583 -8.96 5.40 -18.38
CA GLN A 583 -9.57 6.71 -18.21
C GLN A 583 -10.25 6.85 -16.84
N GLU A 584 -10.54 8.10 -16.49
CA GLU A 584 -11.35 8.42 -15.31
C GLU A 584 -12.83 8.22 -15.63
N LEU A 585 -13.57 7.76 -14.62
CA LEU A 585 -15.02 7.61 -14.66
C LEU A 585 -15.64 8.76 -13.84
N GLU A 586 -16.09 9.78 -14.53
CA GLU A 586 -16.75 10.93 -13.89
C GLU A 586 -18.26 10.68 -13.80
N LEU A 587 -18.74 10.34 -12.60
CA LEU A 587 -20.16 10.07 -12.35
C LEU A 587 -20.87 11.33 -11.87
N LYS A 588 -21.94 11.72 -12.55
CA LYS A 588 -22.80 12.87 -12.20
C LYS A 588 -24.17 12.38 -11.74
N ALA A 589 -24.75 13.07 -10.75
CA ALA A 589 -26.07 12.74 -10.24
C ALA A 589 -27.11 12.68 -11.36
N ASN A 590 -28.02 11.72 -11.27
CA ASN A 590 -29.09 11.47 -12.24
C ASN A 590 -28.61 11.12 -13.68
N TRP A 591 -27.38 10.54 -13.79
CA TRP A 591 -26.86 10.09 -15.07
C TRP A 591 -26.68 8.58 -15.10
N ASP A 592 -27.05 7.99 -16.23
CA ASP A 592 -26.71 6.63 -16.63
C ASP A 592 -25.52 6.73 -17.58
N ILE A 593 -24.41 6.11 -17.21
CA ILE A 593 -23.14 6.19 -17.92
C ILE A 593 -22.78 4.80 -18.41
N GLU A 594 -22.54 4.70 -19.71
CA GLU A 594 -22.07 3.48 -20.37
C GLU A 594 -20.66 3.71 -20.93
N GLN A 595 -19.76 2.76 -20.70
CA GLN A 595 -18.39 2.80 -21.19
C GLN A 595 -17.97 1.45 -21.73
N ASP A 596 -17.32 1.47 -22.90
CA ASP A 596 -16.70 0.29 -23.49
C ASP A 596 -15.27 0.12 -22.99
N TRP A 597 -14.92 -1.09 -22.64
CA TRP A 597 -13.60 -1.44 -22.16
C TRP A 597 -13.07 -2.71 -22.81
N ASP A 598 -12.16 -2.54 -23.77
CA ASP A 598 -11.34 -3.65 -24.27
C ASP A 598 -10.06 -3.72 -23.41
N ILE A 599 -9.89 -4.81 -22.68
CA ILE A 599 -8.79 -4.97 -21.72
C ILE A 599 -7.42 -5.10 -22.41
N TYR A 600 -7.38 -5.40 -23.70
CA TYR A 600 -6.15 -5.55 -24.48
C TYR A 600 -5.85 -4.36 -25.41
N ALA A 601 -6.73 -3.39 -25.50
CA ALA A 601 -6.54 -2.21 -26.38
C ALA A 601 -5.33 -1.36 -25.95
N THR A 602 -5.02 -1.35 -24.66
CA THR A 602 -3.89 -0.59 -24.11
C THR A 602 -2.86 -1.57 -23.50
N PRO A 603 -1.55 -1.39 -23.77
CA PRO A 603 -0.50 -2.18 -23.14
C PRO A 603 -0.58 -2.10 -21.60
N VAL A 604 -0.30 -3.20 -20.91
CA VAL A 604 -0.51 -3.34 -19.46
C VAL A 604 0.23 -2.26 -18.65
N ASP A 605 1.44 -1.91 -19.06
CA ASP A 605 2.27 -0.86 -18.45
C ASP A 605 1.67 0.56 -18.54
N LYS A 606 0.70 0.76 -19.46
CA LYS A 606 0.04 2.04 -19.73
C LYS A 606 -1.43 2.08 -19.33
N GLN A 607 -1.97 0.97 -18.80
CA GLN A 607 -3.38 0.90 -18.43
C GLN A 607 -3.71 1.70 -17.18
N LYS A 608 -2.85 1.66 -16.15
CA LYS A 608 -3.13 2.35 -14.89
C LYS A 608 -3.11 3.86 -15.07
N PRO A 609 -4.21 4.59 -14.75
CA PRO A 609 -4.27 6.04 -14.87
C PRO A 609 -3.23 6.75 -14.00
N ASP A 610 -2.54 7.74 -14.53
CA ASP A 610 -1.46 8.45 -13.85
C ASP A 610 -1.90 9.12 -12.54
N LYS A 611 -3.17 9.53 -12.43
CA LYS A 611 -3.69 10.18 -11.23
C LYS A 611 -3.66 9.29 -9.99
N ILE A 612 -3.85 7.97 -10.17
CA ILE A 612 -3.84 6.98 -9.07
C ILE A 612 -2.53 6.20 -8.96
N LYS A 613 -1.54 6.46 -9.82
CA LYS A 613 -0.18 5.91 -9.65
C LYS A 613 0.46 6.49 -8.39
N LYS A 614 0.95 5.62 -7.51
CA LYS A 614 1.63 5.97 -6.27
C LYS A 614 3.12 6.26 -6.51
N ASN A 615 3.73 5.45 -7.37
CA ASN A 615 5.14 5.56 -7.74
C ASN A 615 5.26 6.40 -9.02
N LYS A 616 5.30 7.72 -8.87
CA LYS A 616 5.56 8.63 -9.98
C LYS A 616 7.02 9.07 -9.95
N PRO A 617 7.72 9.08 -11.09
CA PRO A 617 9.01 9.74 -11.17
C PRO A 617 8.87 11.18 -10.65
N LYS A 618 9.81 11.62 -9.85
CA LYS A 618 9.78 13.00 -9.34
C LYS A 618 9.88 13.95 -10.51
N GLU A 619 8.79 14.64 -10.84
CA GLU A 619 8.85 15.76 -11.78
C GLU A 619 9.90 16.76 -11.27
N LYS A 620 10.91 17.03 -12.08
CA LYS A 620 11.82 18.16 -11.80
C LYS A 620 10.96 19.41 -11.76
N LYS A 621 10.72 19.98 -10.57
CA LYS A 621 10.10 21.32 -10.46
C LYS A 621 10.97 22.29 -11.24
N ARG A 622 10.54 22.69 -12.41
CA ARG A 622 11.08 23.84 -13.11
C ARG A 622 10.68 25.06 -12.27
N ASN A 623 11.58 25.51 -11.41
CA ASN A 623 11.45 26.82 -10.81
C ASN A 623 11.85 27.83 -11.90
N TYR A 624 10.85 28.47 -12.50
CA TYR A 624 11.05 29.62 -13.36
C TYR A 624 11.53 30.82 -12.54
#